data_bc5cbdcd547b306dc93d099df0a8ce12
#
_entry.id   bc5cbdcd547b306dc93d099df0a8ce12
#
_cell.length_a   1.000
_cell.length_b   1.000
_cell.length_c   1.000
_cell.angle_alpha   90.00
_cell.angle_beta   90.00
_cell.angle_gamma   90.00
#
_symmetry.space_group_name_H-M   'P 1'
#
loop_
_entity.id
_entity.type
_entity.pdbx_description
1 polymer ?
#
loop_
_entity_poly.entity_id
_entity_poly.type
_entity_poly.pdbx_seq_one_letter_code
_entity_poly.pdbx_strand_id
1 'polypeptide(L)'
;MQMNSSSSSAGAQSRREFIKTSATAAAAVAATGLIRTPVYGQNTAPSSGVIGANNKLTCAFVGVGGQGLNAHVRNVTKFSKDNNTVPVAVCDVSKHRVEEAKKVISEGGGGQADGYEDYRKVMERKDVDVVFVATVDHWHTRVAIAALESGKHVYVEKPMTRYLGEAFQIYDTVKRTGKKLQVGSQGCSDLKWHKAAELIRAGRIGQVVMAQGSYMRNAPVGEWNYPILPWATAEDINWKAWIGDQIKTQKGFDPDDYFRWRKYQPYCSGLLGDLFPHKLHPYMLATGNPEFPKRVSAVGSKPVHSDKNTPGTRERDVPEIIQMIAEFPSSMVMHITSSTVNELGTQEVIRGHKANLFMAGTKVELQPEAKFAEEIEGYTSEPFPKEDVPPHHKNFFESIRANKEPNCGIELAIRVQTVISLAEQSERMSIMCLFNEKTRKITDGTGREIKPMTYGSINPS
;
A
#
# COMPACT_ATOMS: atom_id res chain seq x y z
N MET A 1 83.19 -3.04 3.05
CA MET A 1 82.19 -2.08 2.59
C MET A 1 80.86 -2.37 3.30
N GLN A 2 80.60 -1.60 4.34
CA GLN A 2 79.43 -1.77 5.18
C GLN A 2 78.27 -0.96 4.59
N MET A 3 77.07 -1.57 4.39
CA MET A 3 75.86 -0.87 4.13
C MET A 3 75.03 -0.83 5.41
N ASN A 4 74.78 0.38 5.92
CA ASN A 4 73.90 0.66 7.02
C ASN A 4 72.47 0.71 6.49
N SER A 5 71.59 -0.12 7.05
CA SER A 5 70.14 -0.02 6.89
C SER A 5 69.54 0.67 8.11
N SER A 6 69.04 1.89 7.93
CA SER A 6 68.27 2.61 8.95
C SER A 6 66.79 2.28 8.80
N SER A 7 66.22 1.53 9.72
CA SER A 7 64.80 1.32 9.89
C SER A 7 64.18 2.47 10.70
N SER A 8 63.34 3.30 10.09
CA SER A 8 62.52 4.28 10.81
C SER A 8 61.30 3.60 11.42
N SER A 9 61.24 3.50 12.73
CA SER A 9 60.07 3.10 13.49
C SER A 9 59.05 4.24 13.51
N ALA A 10 57.87 4.02 12.92
CA ALA A 10 56.72 4.91 13.08
C ALA A 10 56.22 4.80 14.53
N GLY A 11 56.41 5.85 15.32
CA GLY A 11 55.94 5.94 16.69
C GLY A 11 54.39 5.97 16.74
N ALA A 12 53.85 5.10 17.56
CA ALA A 12 52.42 5.08 17.84
C ALA A 12 52.02 6.37 18.58
N GLN A 13 51.19 7.19 17.96
CA GLN A 13 50.62 8.39 18.63
C GLN A 13 49.80 8.00 19.85
N SER A 14 50.01 8.67 20.98
CA SER A 14 49.25 8.43 22.19
C SER A 14 47.80 8.94 22.02
N ARG A 15 46.86 8.28 22.71
CA ARG A 15 45.42 8.65 22.70
C ARG A 15 45.21 10.13 23.06
N ARG A 16 46.10 10.73 23.83
CA ARG A 16 46.05 12.14 24.23
C ARG A 16 46.46 13.10 23.12
N GLU A 17 47.42 12.70 22.27
CA GLU A 17 47.85 13.46 21.10
C GLU A 17 46.80 13.39 19.98
N PHE A 18 46.19 12.23 19.76
CA PHE A 18 45.08 12.08 18.82
C PHE A 18 43.89 12.98 19.17
N ILE A 19 43.53 13.07 20.47
CA ILE A 19 42.45 13.93 20.95
C ILE A 19 42.79 15.42 20.76
N LYS A 20 44.04 15.83 21.04
CA LYS A 20 44.46 17.22 20.82
C LYS A 20 44.47 17.60 19.34
N THR A 21 44.97 16.74 18.46
CA THR A 21 45.02 16.99 17.01
C THR A 21 43.59 17.07 16.43
N SER A 22 42.67 16.19 16.88
CA SER A 22 41.28 16.21 16.48
C SER A 22 40.52 17.44 16.97
N ALA A 23 40.82 17.94 18.18
CA ALA A 23 40.21 19.17 18.72
C ALA A 23 40.70 20.43 17.98
N THR A 24 42.00 20.48 17.58
CA THR A 24 42.55 21.60 16.82
C THR A 24 42.06 21.65 15.38
N ALA A 25 41.85 20.48 14.75
CA ALA A 25 41.22 20.41 13.44
C ALA A 25 39.75 20.83 13.45
N ALA A 26 39.00 20.46 14.49
CA ALA A 26 37.63 20.87 14.67
C ALA A 26 37.47 22.38 14.90
N ALA A 27 38.36 23.01 15.65
CA ALA A 27 38.37 24.46 15.89
C ALA A 27 38.75 25.29 14.64
N ALA A 28 39.65 24.79 13.80
CA ALA A 28 40.04 25.46 12.55
C ALA A 28 38.94 25.45 11.49
N VAL A 29 38.12 24.43 11.47
CA VAL A 29 37.01 24.29 10.52
C VAL A 29 35.78 25.08 10.98
N ALA A 30 35.57 25.23 12.29
CA ALA A 30 34.48 26.08 12.83
C ALA A 30 34.69 27.59 12.53
N ALA A 31 35.95 28.01 12.32
CA ALA A 31 36.28 29.42 12.01
C ALA A 31 36.01 29.80 10.54
N THR A 32 35.77 28.85 9.62
CA THR A 32 35.56 29.10 8.19
C THR A 32 34.08 29.10 7.76
N GLY A 33 33.15 28.89 8.69
CA GLY A 33 31.70 28.95 8.40
C GLY A 33 31.17 27.87 7.42
N LEU A 34 32.02 26.88 7.05
CA LEU A 34 31.73 25.89 6.00
C LEU A 34 31.37 24.50 6.52
N ILE A 35 31.38 24.27 7.84
CA ILE A 35 30.85 23.04 8.40
C ILE A 35 29.54 23.34 9.10
N ARG A 36 28.45 23.02 8.45
CA ARG A 36 27.20 22.73 9.17
C ARG A 36 27.48 21.45 9.97
N THR A 37 27.64 21.59 11.28
CA THR A 37 27.62 20.45 12.20
C THR A 37 26.39 19.63 11.86
N PRO A 38 26.51 18.29 11.66
CA PRO A 38 25.32 17.46 11.52
C PRO A 38 24.52 17.64 12.80
N VAL A 39 23.32 18.19 12.67
CA VAL A 39 22.37 18.17 13.77
C VAL A 39 22.04 16.69 13.96
N TYR A 40 22.50 16.13 15.07
CA TYR A 40 22.04 14.81 15.51
C TYR A 40 20.51 14.87 15.58
N GLY A 41 19.84 14.19 14.62
CA GLY A 41 18.39 14.22 14.53
C GLY A 41 17.81 14.32 13.11
N GLN A 42 18.62 14.50 12.07
CA GLN A 42 18.15 14.26 10.71
C GLN A 42 18.40 12.78 10.37
N ASN A 43 17.30 12.04 10.21
CA ASN A 43 17.24 10.60 9.94
C ASN A 43 17.96 10.22 8.64
N THR A 44 19.27 10.16 8.66
CA THR A 44 20.05 9.33 7.75
C THR A 44 20.40 8.06 8.52
N ALA A 45 19.74 6.96 8.20
CA ALA A 45 20.10 5.67 8.74
C ALA A 45 21.58 5.42 8.51
N PRO A 46 22.36 4.99 9.54
CA PRO A 46 23.74 4.59 9.36
C PRO A 46 23.82 3.44 8.35
N SER A 47 24.94 3.39 7.61
CA SER A 47 25.24 2.42 6.57
C SER A 47 24.82 0.99 6.91
N SER A 48 24.20 0.34 5.94
CA SER A 48 23.78 -1.05 5.92
C SER A 48 24.90 -2.00 6.42
N GLY A 49 24.66 -2.70 7.51
CA GLY A 49 25.51 -3.80 7.92
C GLY A 49 25.53 -4.16 9.39
N VAL A 50 25.15 -3.28 10.29
CA VAL A 50 25.11 -3.59 11.73
C VAL A 50 23.70 -3.32 12.25
N ILE A 51 22.99 -4.39 12.59
CA ILE A 51 21.71 -4.29 13.30
C ILE A 51 22.02 -3.80 14.72
N GLY A 52 21.95 -2.48 14.92
CA GLY A 52 22.17 -1.82 16.21
C GLY A 52 20.96 -0.99 16.62
N ALA A 53 21.02 -0.39 17.79
CA ALA A 53 19.99 0.48 18.34
C ALA A 53 19.59 1.63 17.39
N ASN A 54 20.53 2.09 16.55
CA ASN A 54 20.34 3.15 15.56
C ASN A 54 19.52 2.74 14.31
N ASN A 55 19.28 1.42 14.10
CA ASN A 55 18.46 0.89 13.00
C ASN A 55 17.06 0.50 13.43
N LYS A 56 16.69 0.80 14.67
CA LYS A 56 15.36 0.52 15.21
C LYS A 56 14.35 1.49 14.62
N LEU A 57 13.25 0.97 14.10
CA LEU A 57 12.16 1.78 13.60
C LEU A 57 11.01 1.78 14.60
N THR A 58 10.56 2.96 14.95
CA THR A 58 9.38 3.15 15.81
C THR A 58 8.12 3.31 14.98
N CYS A 59 7.09 2.56 15.33
CA CYS A 59 5.86 2.43 14.55
C CYS A 59 4.66 3.00 15.30
N ALA A 60 3.85 3.77 14.61
CA ALA A 60 2.54 4.20 15.05
C ALA A 60 1.46 3.69 14.10
N PHE A 61 0.24 3.48 14.61
CA PHE A 61 -0.88 2.93 13.88
C PHE A 61 -2.07 3.89 13.95
N VAL A 62 -2.57 4.29 12.80
CA VAL A 62 -3.76 5.15 12.67
C VAL A 62 -4.86 4.37 11.96
N GLY A 63 -5.98 4.15 12.66
CA GLY A 63 -7.01 3.20 12.31
C GLY A 63 -6.65 1.80 12.82
N VAL A 64 -7.12 1.47 14.01
CA VAL A 64 -6.86 0.17 14.66
C VAL A 64 -8.13 -0.67 14.79
N GLY A 65 -9.02 -0.56 13.77
CA GLY A 65 -10.15 -1.45 13.55
C GLY A 65 -9.72 -2.86 13.16
N GLY A 66 -10.64 -3.65 12.57
CA GLY A 66 -10.38 -5.06 12.26
C GLY A 66 -9.07 -5.32 11.51
N GLN A 67 -8.84 -4.64 10.39
CA GLN A 67 -7.62 -4.80 9.59
C GLN A 67 -6.39 -4.21 10.32
N GLY A 68 -6.50 -2.98 10.82
CA GLY A 68 -5.41 -2.31 11.52
C GLY A 68 -4.91 -3.10 12.73
N LEU A 69 -5.83 -3.63 13.54
CA LEU A 69 -5.49 -4.44 14.70
C LEU A 69 -4.89 -5.79 14.30
N ASN A 70 -5.58 -6.56 13.45
CA ASN A 70 -5.22 -7.95 13.20
C ASN A 70 -4.04 -8.10 12.23
N ALA A 71 -4.03 -7.32 11.14
CA ALA A 71 -2.97 -7.40 10.15
C ALA A 71 -1.72 -6.58 10.54
N HIS A 72 -1.87 -5.45 11.23
CA HIS A 72 -0.73 -4.57 11.49
C HIS A 72 -0.28 -4.58 12.94
N VAL A 73 -1.11 -4.16 13.90
CA VAL A 73 -0.70 -4.09 15.31
C VAL A 73 -0.19 -5.42 15.82
N ARG A 74 -0.94 -6.51 15.61
CA ARG A 74 -0.54 -7.87 16.06
C ARG A 74 0.74 -8.35 15.39
N ASN A 75 0.86 -8.20 14.07
CA ASN A 75 2.03 -8.71 13.35
C ASN A 75 3.29 -7.88 13.62
N VAL A 76 3.20 -6.54 13.64
CA VAL A 76 4.35 -5.69 13.98
C VAL A 76 4.82 -5.93 15.41
N THR A 77 3.89 -6.13 16.36
CA THR A 77 4.23 -6.50 17.74
C THR A 77 4.89 -7.88 17.81
N LYS A 78 4.28 -8.89 17.20
CA LYS A 78 4.77 -10.29 17.20
C LYS A 78 6.18 -10.40 16.61
N PHE A 79 6.44 -9.74 15.49
CA PHE A 79 7.73 -9.79 14.77
C PHE A 79 8.64 -8.59 15.07
N SER A 80 8.40 -7.89 16.18
CA SER A 80 9.15 -6.68 16.55
C SER A 80 10.65 -6.92 16.69
N LYS A 81 11.06 -8.05 17.27
CA LYS A 81 12.47 -8.43 17.42
C LYS A 81 13.11 -8.76 16.07
N ASP A 82 12.44 -9.54 15.23
CA ASP A 82 12.94 -9.97 13.92
C ASP A 82 13.10 -8.79 12.96
N ASN A 83 12.19 -7.84 13.04
CA ASN A 83 12.16 -6.65 12.20
C ASN A 83 12.88 -5.45 12.82
N ASN A 84 13.41 -5.55 14.04
CA ASN A 84 13.97 -4.43 14.81
C ASN A 84 13.04 -3.21 14.79
N THR A 85 11.78 -3.42 15.22
CA THR A 85 10.74 -2.39 15.28
C THR A 85 10.13 -2.29 16.67
N VAL A 86 9.49 -1.15 16.98
CA VAL A 86 8.78 -0.95 18.25
C VAL A 86 7.46 -0.23 17.99
N PRO A 87 6.32 -0.81 18.35
CA PRO A 87 5.05 -0.10 18.40
C PRO A 87 5.05 0.91 19.56
N VAL A 88 4.83 2.19 19.27
CA VAL A 88 4.90 3.28 20.27
C VAL A 88 3.62 4.11 20.40
N ALA A 89 2.72 4.02 19.42
CA ALA A 89 1.48 4.77 19.44
C ALA A 89 0.38 4.10 18.63
N VAL A 90 -0.86 4.26 19.09
CA VAL A 90 -2.08 3.87 18.39
C VAL A 90 -3.07 5.02 18.35
N CYS A 91 -3.82 5.14 17.27
CA CYS A 91 -4.84 6.19 17.11
C CYS A 91 -6.08 5.62 16.42
N ASP A 92 -7.24 5.87 17.03
CA ASP A 92 -8.54 5.57 16.41
C ASP A 92 -9.59 6.53 16.99
N VAL A 93 -10.63 6.80 16.22
CA VAL A 93 -11.79 7.60 16.66
C VAL A 93 -12.69 6.88 17.66
N SER A 94 -12.48 5.58 17.87
CA SER A 94 -13.12 4.75 18.90
C SER A 94 -12.17 4.55 20.09
N LYS A 95 -12.63 4.93 21.28
CA LYS A 95 -11.89 4.73 22.54
C LYS A 95 -11.69 3.23 22.82
N HIS A 96 -12.72 2.43 22.56
CA HIS A 96 -12.65 0.98 22.70
C HIS A 96 -11.51 0.38 21.85
N ARG A 97 -11.40 0.79 20.58
CA ARG A 97 -10.35 0.31 19.67
C ARG A 97 -8.95 0.72 20.08
N VAL A 98 -8.81 1.94 20.61
CA VAL A 98 -7.52 2.42 21.15
C VAL A 98 -7.07 1.54 22.31
N GLU A 99 -7.93 1.27 23.29
CA GLU A 99 -7.57 0.46 24.47
C GLU A 99 -7.34 -1.02 24.10
N GLU A 100 -8.12 -1.58 23.17
CA GLU A 100 -7.89 -2.93 22.63
C GLU A 100 -6.50 -3.04 21.98
N ALA A 101 -6.11 -2.07 21.15
CA ALA A 101 -4.81 -2.08 20.49
C ALA A 101 -3.64 -1.91 21.45
N LYS A 102 -3.75 -1.02 22.44
CA LYS A 102 -2.75 -0.88 23.53
C LYS A 102 -2.55 -2.18 24.30
N LYS A 103 -3.65 -2.86 24.63
CA LYS A 103 -3.62 -4.16 25.31
C LYS A 103 -2.88 -5.20 24.47
N VAL A 104 -3.19 -5.30 23.17
CA VAL A 104 -2.51 -6.23 22.24
C VAL A 104 -1.00 -5.97 22.19
N ILE A 105 -0.57 -4.71 22.17
CA ILE A 105 0.86 -4.35 22.16
C ILE A 105 1.53 -4.78 23.46
N SER A 106 0.94 -4.46 24.61
CA SER A 106 1.54 -4.76 25.91
C SER A 106 1.61 -6.27 26.18
N GLU A 107 0.55 -7.02 25.91
CA GLU A 107 0.50 -8.47 26.07
C GLU A 107 1.40 -9.21 25.06
N GLY A 108 1.60 -8.65 23.88
CA GLY A 108 2.51 -9.18 22.86
C GLY A 108 4.00 -8.85 23.09
N GLY A 109 4.34 -8.21 24.20
CA GLY A 109 5.73 -7.87 24.55
C GLY A 109 6.28 -6.63 23.80
N GLY A 110 5.41 -5.83 23.19
CA GLY A 110 5.77 -4.59 22.50
C GLY A 110 6.01 -3.38 23.42
N GLY A 111 5.85 -3.56 24.73
CA GLY A 111 5.93 -2.48 25.72
C GLY A 111 4.61 -1.72 25.88
N GLN A 112 4.71 -0.44 26.22
CA GLN A 112 3.54 0.43 26.34
C GLN A 112 3.47 1.37 25.13
N ALA A 113 2.27 1.49 24.55
CA ALA A 113 2.00 2.44 23.48
C ALA A 113 1.04 3.53 23.95
N ASP A 114 1.26 4.76 23.49
CA ASP A 114 0.34 5.87 23.77
C ASP A 114 -0.90 5.77 22.88
N GLY A 115 -2.07 6.12 23.45
CA GLY A 115 -3.35 6.13 22.73
C GLY A 115 -3.78 7.55 22.36
N TYR A 116 -4.28 7.72 21.13
CA TYR A 116 -4.78 9.00 20.63
C TYR A 116 -6.11 8.84 19.91
N GLU A 117 -6.96 9.85 19.99
CA GLU A 117 -8.17 9.97 19.17
C GLU A 117 -7.92 10.79 17.89
N ASP A 118 -7.01 11.75 17.96
CA ASP A 118 -6.64 12.64 16.85
C ASP A 118 -5.28 12.23 16.27
N TYR A 119 -5.29 11.79 15.00
CA TYR A 119 -4.07 11.38 14.30
C TYR A 119 -2.99 12.46 14.22
N ARG A 120 -3.36 13.75 14.26
CA ARG A 120 -2.42 14.88 14.25
C ARG A 120 -1.46 14.83 15.44
N LYS A 121 -1.90 14.29 16.58
CA LYS A 121 -1.05 14.08 17.76
C LYS A 121 0.04 13.04 17.51
N VAL A 122 -0.23 12.04 16.69
CA VAL A 122 0.78 11.08 16.23
C VAL A 122 1.79 11.78 15.31
N MET A 123 1.35 12.71 14.45
CA MET A 123 2.24 13.45 13.53
C MET A 123 3.19 14.40 14.25
N GLU A 124 2.77 14.97 15.40
CA GLU A 124 3.59 15.84 16.25
C GLU A 124 4.77 15.10 16.92
N ARG A 125 4.70 13.77 17.04
CA ARG A 125 5.72 12.93 17.70
C ARG A 125 7.01 12.89 16.88
N LYS A 126 8.13 13.28 17.51
CA LYS A 126 9.48 13.23 16.91
C LYS A 126 10.10 11.84 16.90
N ASP A 127 9.61 10.97 17.79
CA ASP A 127 10.11 9.61 17.99
C ASP A 127 9.40 8.57 17.12
N VAL A 128 8.51 8.95 16.21
CA VAL A 128 7.83 8.04 15.28
C VAL A 128 8.49 8.10 13.90
N ASP A 129 8.97 6.96 13.42
CA ASP A 129 9.60 6.81 12.10
C ASP A 129 8.61 6.36 11.03
N VAL A 130 7.67 5.48 11.39
CA VAL A 130 6.75 4.79 10.48
C VAL A 130 5.31 4.93 10.97
N VAL A 131 4.42 5.30 10.06
CA VAL A 131 2.97 5.31 10.32
C VAL A 131 2.28 4.29 9.45
N PHE A 132 1.55 3.37 10.10
CA PHE A 132 0.61 2.47 9.45
C PHE A 132 -0.76 3.14 9.40
N VAL A 133 -1.30 3.30 8.20
CA VAL A 133 -2.61 3.91 7.95
C VAL A 133 -3.57 2.81 7.51
N ALA A 134 -4.51 2.45 8.38
CA ALA A 134 -5.55 1.45 8.13
C ALA A 134 -6.92 1.94 8.57
N THR A 135 -7.19 3.20 8.28
CA THR A 135 -8.48 3.87 8.47
C THR A 135 -9.50 3.38 7.43
N VAL A 136 -10.67 4.00 7.38
CA VAL A 136 -11.58 3.87 6.23
C VAL A 136 -11.01 4.60 5.02
N ASP A 137 -11.34 4.19 3.78
CA ASP A 137 -10.68 4.64 2.54
C ASP A 137 -10.63 6.17 2.41
N HIS A 138 -11.71 6.85 2.79
CA HIS A 138 -11.80 8.31 2.65
C HIS A 138 -10.89 9.11 3.61
N TRP A 139 -10.19 8.43 4.54
CA TRP A 139 -9.17 9.02 5.41
C TRP A 139 -7.74 8.69 5.00
N HIS A 140 -7.51 7.70 4.13
CA HIS A 140 -6.17 7.26 3.75
C HIS A 140 -5.28 8.42 3.32
N THR A 141 -5.78 9.24 2.39
CA THR A 141 -5.00 10.35 1.79
C THR A 141 -4.55 11.37 2.81
N ARG A 142 -5.45 11.87 3.63
CA ARG A 142 -5.15 12.93 4.60
C ARG A 142 -4.14 12.49 5.65
N VAL A 143 -4.32 11.28 6.17
CA VAL A 143 -3.40 10.72 7.17
C VAL A 143 -2.04 10.42 6.56
N ALA A 144 -2.01 9.83 5.36
CA ALA A 144 -0.76 9.51 4.68
C ALA A 144 0.05 10.78 4.33
N ILE A 145 -0.60 11.81 3.78
CA ILE A 145 0.07 13.08 3.47
C ILE A 145 0.60 13.75 4.75
N ALA A 146 -0.20 13.82 5.81
CA ALA A 146 0.23 14.41 7.07
C ALA A 146 1.45 13.68 7.67
N ALA A 147 1.49 12.34 7.56
CA ALA A 147 2.63 11.53 8.00
C ALA A 147 3.89 11.82 7.15
N LEU A 148 3.76 11.81 5.82
CA LEU A 148 4.87 12.09 4.89
C LEU A 148 5.44 13.50 5.13
N GLU A 149 4.59 14.50 5.29
CA GLU A 149 4.99 15.90 5.55
C GLU A 149 5.65 16.09 6.92
N SER A 150 5.24 15.28 7.91
CA SER A 150 5.88 15.23 9.23
C SER A 150 7.21 14.46 9.22
N GLY A 151 7.69 14.04 8.04
CA GLY A 151 8.97 13.35 7.89
C GLY A 151 8.93 11.85 8.21
N LYS A 152 7.75 11.22 8.24
CA LYS A 152 7.57 9.80 8.55
C LYS A 152 7.40 8.97 7.29
N HIS A 153 7.81 7.70 7.32
CA HIS A 153 7.51 6.72 6.29
C HIS A 153 6.09 6.20 6.47
N VAL A 154 5.42 5.79 5.39
CA VAL A 154 4.00 5.43 5.42
C VAL A 154 3.77 4.04 4.84
N TYR A 155 3.10 3.20 5.61
CA TYR A 155 2.40 2.03 5.10
C TYR A 155 0.92 2.36 5.08
N VAL A 156 0.28 2.37 3.91
CA VAL A 156 -1.15 2.67 3.78
C VAL A 156 -1.89 1.45 3.24
N GLU A 157 -3.00 1.09 3.87
CA GLU A 157 -3.85 0.01 3.38
C GLU A 157 -4.40 0.31 1.98
N LYS A 158 -4.73 -0.73 1.26
CA LYS A 158 -5.42 -0.65 -0.03
C LYS A 158 -6.93 -0.36 0.18
N PRO A 159 -7.54 0.38 -0.74
CA PRO A 159 -6.97 1.12 -1.85
C PRO A 159 -6.10 2.27 -1.34
N MET A 160 -5.08 2.68 -2.11
CA MET A 160 -4.18 3.75 -1.66
C MET A 160 -4.95 5.03 -1.32
N THR A 161 -5.95 5.36 -2.13
CA THR A 161 -6.82 6.54 -1.95
C THR A 161 -8.25 6.25 -2.38
N ARG A 162 -9.17 7.13 -1.97
CA ARG A 162 -10.57 7.07 -2.41
C ARG A 162 -10.75 7.54 -3.86
N TYR A 163 -10.04 8.61 -4.28
CA TYR A 163 -10.18 9.23 -5.59
C TYR A 163 -8.85 9.48 -6.29
N LEU A 164 -8.89 9.63 -7.62
CA LEU A 164 -7.69 9.82 -8.46
C LEU A 164 -6.89 11.07 -8.10
N GLY A 165 -7.57 12.19 -7.85
CA GLY A 165 -6.89 13.44 -7.47
C GLY A 165 -6.07 13.29 -6.19
N GLU A 166 -6.59 12.56 -5.24
CA GLU A 166 -5.90 12.22 -3.98
C GLU A 166 -4.66 11.35 -4.21
N ALA A 167 -4.74 10.41 -5.17
CA ALA A 167 -3.62 9.55 -5.51
C ALA A 167 -2.42 10.36 -6.04
N PHE A 168 -2.67 11.36 -6.88
CA PHE A 168 -1.62 12.25 -7.34
C PHE A 168 -1.10 13.18 -6.23
N GLN A 169 -1.92 13.58 -5.27
CA GLN A 169 -1.45 14.33 -4.10
C GLN A 169 -0.47 13.51 -3.27
N ILE A 170 -0.78 12.23 -3.00
CA ILE A 170 0.16 11.31 -2.31
C ILE A 170 1.43 11.13 -3.15
N TYR A 171 1.30 10.85 -4.45
CA TYR A 171 2.43 10.66 -5.36
C TYR A 171 3.39 11.85 -5.33
N ASP A 172 2.86 13.06 -5.52
CA ASP A 172 3.66 14.30 -5.52
C ASP A 172 4.29 14.55 -4.14
N THR A 173 3.59 14.21 -3.04
CA THR A 173 4.10 14.34 -1.67
C THR A 173 5.25 13.36 -1.40
N VAL A 174 5.13 12.10 -1.81
CA VAL A 174 6.23 11.12 -1.70
C VAL A 174 7.46 11.59 -2.47
N LYS A 175 7.28 12.08 -3.70
CA LYS A 175 8.38 12.62 -4.51
C LYS A 175 9.06 13.82 -3.87
N ARG A 176 8.29 14.72 -3.29
CA ARG A 176 8.78 15.93 -2.63
C ARG A 176 9.49 15.63 -1.31
N THR A 177 8.96 14.73 -0.50
CA THR A 177 9.50 14.43 0.83
C THR A 177 10.64 13.40 0.80
N GLY A 178 10.74 12.58 -0.25
CA GLY A 178 11.68 11.47 -0.34
C GLY A 178 11.41 10.32 0.64
N LYS A 179 10.28 10.35 1.35
CA LYS A 179 9.90 9.30 2.28
C LYS A 179 9.38 8.08 1.53
N LYS A 180 9.55 6.89 2.11
CA LYS A 180 9.03 5.65 1.52
C LYS A 180 7.55 5.51 1.84
N LEU A 181 6.79 5.08 0.83
CA LEU A 181 5.41 4.68 0.97
C LEU A 181 5.25 3.28 0.41
N GLN A 182 4.56 2.41 1.14
CA GLN A 182 4.12 1.10 0.66
C GLN A 182 2.61 0.97 0.83
N VAL A 183 1.95 0.47 -0.22
CA VAL A 183 0.53 0.11 -0.15
C VAL A 183 0.37 -1.32 0.37
N GLY A 184 -0.61 -1.55 1.24
CA GLY A 184 -0.93 -2.83 1.87
C GLY A 184 -1.48 -3.89 0.90
N SER A 185 -0.77 -4.14 -0.19
CA SER A 185 -1.07 -5.18 -1.16
C SER A 185 0.00 -6.27 -1.09
N GLN A 186 -0.15 -7.15 -0.09
CA GLN A 186 0.84 -8.15 0.30
C GLN A 186 1.23 -9.11 -0.83
N GLY A 187 0.35 -9.34 -1.81
CA GLY A 187 0.67 -10.11 -3.01
C GLY A 187 1.90 -9.62 -3.76
N CYS A 188 2.26 -8.33 -3.63
CA CYS A 188 3.51 -7.80 -4.18
C CYS A 188 4.78 -8.34 -3.51
N SER A 189 4.66 -8.97 -2.34
CA SER A 189 5.78 -9.65 -1.66
C SER A 189 5.71 -11.17 -1.77
N ASP A 190 4.75 -11.71 -2.49
CA ASP A 190 4.70 -13.12 -2.85
C ASP A 190 5.69 -13.41 -3.99
N LEU A 191 6.65 -14.29 -3.71
CA LEU A 191 7.78 -14.59 -4.59
C LEU A 191 7.38 -15.16 -5.94
N LYS A 192 6.20 -15.75 -6.08
CA LYS A 192 5.71 -16.25 -7.38
C LYS A 192 5.57 -15.13 -8.42
N TRP A 193 5.13 -13.93 -8.00
CA TRP A 193 5.00 -12.78 -8.91
C TRP A 193 6.36 -12.23 -9.33
N HIS A 194 7.35 -12.27 -8.43
CA HIS A 194 8.73 -11.92 -8.75
C HIS A 194 9.35 -12.93 -9.73
N LYS A 195 9.03 -14.23 -9.59
CA LYS A 195 9.44 -15.25 -10.55
C LYS A 195 8.79 -15.05 -11.91
N ALA A 196 7.52 -14.71 -11.96
CA ALA A 196 6.85 -14.35 -13.20
C ALA A 196 7.53 -13.14 -13.87
N ALA A 197 7.85 -12.08 -13.10
CA ALA A 197 8.59 -10.93 -13.60
C ALA A 197 9.97 -11.27 -14.14
N GLU A 198 10.69 -12.20 -13.49
CA GLU A 198 11.98 -12.72 -13.98
C GLU A 198 11.83 -13.38 -15.35
N LEU A 199 10.86 -14.30 -15.50
CA LEU A 199 10.60 -15.01 -16.75
C LEU A 199 10.19 -14.06 -17.89
N ILE A 200 9.36 -13.07 -17.56
CA ILE A 200 8.93 -12.05 -18.53
C ILE A 200 10.12 -11.19 -18.99
N ARG A 201 10.93 -10.69 -18.07
CA ARG A 201 12.15 -9.90 -18.40
C ARG A 201 13.18 -10.70 -19.20
N ALA A 202 13.26 -12.01 -18.95
CA ALA A 202 14.10 -12.92 -19.72
C ALA A 202 13.53 -13.23 -21.14
N GLY A 203 12.39 -12.64 -21.51
CA GLY A 203 11.77 -12.83 -22.81
C GLY A 203 11.11 -14.21 -23.02
N ARG A 204 10.97 -15.02 -21.95
CA ARG A 204 10.51 -16.41 -22.02
C ARG A 204 9.09 -16.57 -22.59
N ILE A 205 8.27 -15.54 -22.56
CA ILE A 205 6.89 -15.58 -23.08
C ILE A 205 6.70 -14.70 -24.32
N GLY A 206 7.79 -14.06 -24.82
CA GLY A 206 7.69 -13.02 -25.85
C GLY A 206 6.96 -11.77 -25.37
N GLN A 207 6.36 -11.01 -26.29
CA GLN A 207 5.57 -9.82 -25.94
C GLN A 207 4.37 -10.21 -25.04
N VAL A 208 4.21 -9.55 -23.90
CA VAL A 208 3.02 -9.70 -23.06
C VAL A 208 1.82 -9.10 -23.81
N VAL A 209 0.78 -9.89 -24.02
CA VAL A 209 -0.41 -9.47 -24.78
C VAL A 209 -1.63 -9.31 -23.89
N MET A 210 -1.75 -10.14 -22.82
CA MET A 210 -2.89 -10.07 -21.93
C MET A 210 -2.54 -10.58 -20.54
N ALA A 211 -3.08 -9.95 -19.50
CA ALA A 211 -3.15 -10.49 -18.14
C ALA A 211 -4.61 -10.66 -17.72
N GLN A 212 -4.91 -11.77 -17.06
CA GLN A 212 -6.27 -12.12 -16.66
C GLN A 212 -6.30 -12.74 -15.29
N GLY A 213 -7.24 -12.31 -14.45
CA GLY A 213 -7.45 -12.89 -13.12
C GLY A 213 -8.77 -12.49 -12.49
N SER A 214 -9.02 -13.09 -11.34
CA SER A 214 -10.25 -12.82 -10.60
C SER A 214 -10.02 -12.84 -9.09
N TYR A 215 -10.89 -12.13 -8.37
CA TYR A 215 -11.03 -12.23 -6.93
C TYR A 215 -12.49 -12.50 -6.60
N MET A 216 -12.81 -13.77 -6.36
CA MET A 216 -14.17 -14.25 -6.20
C MET A 216 -14.45 -14.68 -4.77
N ARG A 217 -15.62 -14.34 -4.28
CA ARG A 217 -16.19 -14.77 -3.01
C ARG A 217 -17.68 -15.10 -3.21
N ASN A 218 -18.24 -15.84 -2.28
CA ASN A 218 -19.69 -16.02 -2.20
C ASN A 218 -20.09 -15.79 -0.73
N ALA A 219 -20.70 -14.64 -0.46
CA ALA A 219 -21.13 -14.25 0.87
C ALA A 219 -22.65 -14.48 1.02
N PRO A 220 -23.08 -15.52 1.76
CA PRO A 220 -24.49 -15.93 1.82
C PRO A 220 -25.45 -14.85 2.34
N VAL A 221 -24.93 -13.93 3.18
CA VAL A 221 -25.72 -12.83 3.77
C VAL A 221 -25.42 -11.47 3.15
N GLY A 222 -24.72 -11.45 2.01
CA GLY A 222 -24.20 -10.23 1.40
C GLY A 222 -22.86 -9.77 2.00
N GLU A 223 -21.90 -9.49 1.14
CA GLU A 223 -20.55 -9.07 1.57
C GLU A 223 -20.63 -7.77 2.35
N TRP A 224 -19.75 -7.65 3.36
CA TRP A 224 -19.62 -6.52 4.30
C TRP A 224 -20.81 -6.28 5.24
N ASN A 225 -21.79 -7.19 5.32
CA ASN A 225 -22.84 -7.16 6.33
C ASN A 225 -22.28 -7.64 7.70
N TYR A 226 -21.20 -6.98 8.17
CA TYR A 226 -20.58 -7.29 9.45
C TYR A 226 -21.54 -7.09 10.62
N PRO A 227 -21.38 -7.86 11.71
CA PRO A 227 -22.15 -7.64 12.93
C PRO A 227 -21.91 -6.22 13.48
N ILE A 228 -23.00 -5.58 13.90
CA ILE A 228 -22.94 -4.34 14.67
C ILE A 228 -22.68 -4.73 16.14
N LEU A 229 -21.58 -4.25 16.70
CA LEU A 229 -21.14 -4.62 18.04
C LEU A 229 -21.70 -3.67 19.10
N PRO A 230 -22.20 -4.18 20.24
CA PRO A 230 -22.91 -3.37 21.22
C PRO A 230 -22.10 -2.24 21.87
N TRP A 231 -20.75 -2.34 21.88
CA TRP A 231 -19.89 -1.30 22.42
C TRP A 231 -19.82 -0.04 21.55
N ALA A 232 -20.21 -0.15 20.27
CA ALA A 232 -20.12 0.97 19.35
C ALA A 232 -21.29 1.92 19.54
N THR A 233 -21.08 2.94 20.33
CA THR A 233 -22.04 3.99 20.65
C THR A 233 -21.53 5.37 20.24
N ALA A 234 -22.41 6.37 20.28
CA ALA A 234 -22.02 7.75 20.00
C ALA A 234 -21.06 8.34 21.08
N GLU A 235 -21.02 7.75 22.27
CA GLU A 235 -20.09 8.14 23.34
C GLU A 235 -18.71 7.53 23.18
N ASP A 236 -18.62 6.35 22.54
CA ASP A 236 -17.35 5.69 22.26
C ASP A 236 -16.67 6.24 20.99
N ILE A 237 -17.49 6.52 19.97
CA ILE A 237 -16.99 6.84 18.63
C ILE A 237 -17.12 8.34 18.37
N ASN A 238 -15.99 9.01 18.12
CA ASN A 238 -16.01 10.38 17.60
C ASN A 238 -16.49 10.39 16.14
N TRP A 239 -17.83 10.39 15.98
CA TRP A 239 -18.47 10.33 14.67
C TRP A 239 -18.08 11.48 13.75
N LYS A 240 -17.93 12.69 14.28
CA LYS A 240 -17.50 13.86 13.50
C LYS A 240 -16.09 13.67 12.93
N ALA A 241 -15.19 13.08 13.72
CA ALA A 241 -13.85 12.77 13.25
C ALA A 241 -13.86 11.60 12.26
N TRP A 242 -14.76 10.62 12.42
CA TRP A 242 -14.89 9.49 11.49
C TRP A 242 -15.38 9.94 10.10
N ILE A 243 -16.41 10.78 10.03
CA ILE A 243 -16.96 11.32 8.76
C ILE A 243 -15.94 12.26 8.10
N GLY A 244 -15.32 13.15 8.88
CA GLY A 244 -14.50 14.24 8.36
C GLY A 244 -15.34 15.37 7.75
N ASP A 245 -14.67 16.37 7.21
CA ASP A 245 -15.29 17.53 6.58
C ASP A 245 -15.46 17.36 5.04
N GLN A 246 -14.84 16.34 4.47
CA GLN A 246 -14.97 16.01 3.05
C GLN A 246 -16.31 15.39 2.68
N ILE A 247 -16.96 14.68 3.61
CA ILE A 247 -18.27 14.07 3.40
C ILE A 247 -19.32 14.96 4.04
N LYS A 248 -20.11 15.63 3.22
CA LYS A 248 -21.17 16.52 3.68
C LYS A 248 -22.38 15.69 4.09
N THR A 249 -22.58 15.50 5.38
CA THR A 249 -23.76 14.87 5.94
C THR A 249 -24.18 15.59 7.22
N GLN A 250 -25.50 15.64 7.49
CA GLN A 250 -26.04 16.08 8.79
C GLN A 250 -26.44 14.89 9.67
N LYS A 251 -26.20 13.67 9.20
CA LYS A 251 -26.54 12.43 9.91
C LYS A 251 -25.69 12.28 11.17
N GLY A 252 -26.32 11.98 12.29
CA GLY A 252 -25.65 11.58 13.52
C GLY A 252 -24.96 10.23 13.39
N PHE A 253 -24.40 9.73 14.49
CA PHE A 253 -23.77 8.41 14.51
C PHE A 253 -24.70 7.33 13.97
N ASP A 254 -24.21 6.55 13.01
CA ASP A 254 -24.90 5.41 12.43
C ASP A 254 -23.99 4.18 12.49
N PRO A 255 -24.34 3.17 13.29
CA PRO A 255 -23.53 1.97 13.39
C PRO A 255 -23.48 1.14 12.11
N ASP A 256 -24.49 1.22 11.23
CA ASP A 256 -24.43 0.57 9.92
C ASP A 256 -23.38 1.21 9.02
N ASP A 257 -23.30 2.54 8.97
CA ASP A 257 -22.24 3.25 8.26
C ASP A 257 -20.86 2.93 8.86
N TYR A 258 -20.75 2.88 10.19
CA TYR A 258 -19.47 2.64 10.87
C TYR A 258 -18.90 1.23 10.62
N PHE A 259 -19.73 0.19 10.71
CA PHE A 259 -19.27 -1.20 10.51
C PHE A 259 -19.30 -1.64 9.07
N ARG A 260 -20.25 -1.13 8.28
CA ARG A 260 -20.55 -1.62 6.92
C ARG A 260 -20.27 -0.60 5.83
N TRP A 261 -19.37 0.35 6.10
CA TRP A 261 -19.02 1.46 5.22
C TRP A 261 -18.62 1.03 3.79
N ARG A 262 -18.07 -0.19 3.63
CA ARG A 262 -17.70 -0.74 2.31
C ARG A 262 -18.87 -0.99 1.37
N LYS A 263 -20.09 -0.88 1.87
CA LYS A 263 -21.32 -0.96 1.06
C LYS A 263 -21.72 0.39 0.46
N TYR A 264 -21.07 1.51 0.92
CA TYR A 264 -21.55 2.86 0.68
C TYR A 264 -20.49 3.73 0.01
N GLN A 265 -20.87 4.23 -1.18
CA GLN A 265 -19.99 4.99 -2.07
C GLN A 265 -19.33 6.25 -1.48
N PRO A 266 -19.95 7.00 -0.55
CA PRO A 266 -19.25 8.12 0.07
C PRO A 266 -17.93 7.73 0.75
N TYR A 267 -17.83 6.48 1.21
CA TYR A 267 -16.70 5.99 2.01
C TYR A 267 -15.71 5.13 1.23
N CYS A 268 -16.14 4.46 0.14
CA CYS A 268 -15.35 3.48 -0.59
C CYS A 268 -15.69 3.41 -2.08
N SER A 269 -14.92 2.63 -2.85
CA SER A 269 -15.21 2.26 -4.25
C SER A 269 -15.68 0.80 -4.40
N GLY A 270 -16.20 0.21 -3.31
CA GLY A 270 -16.70 -1.16 -3.33
C GLY A 270 -15.64 -2.19 -3.76
N LEU A 271 -16.02 -3.14 -4.61
CA LEU A 271 -15.14 -4.20 -5.12
C LEU A 271 -13.86 -3.67 -5.77
N LEU A 272 -13.95 -2.54 -6.50
CA LEU A 272 -12.80 -1.95 -7.17
C LEU A 272 -11.70 -1.51 -6.20
N GLY A 273 -12.07 -0.93 -5.05
CA GLY A 273 -11.10 -0.54 -4.02
C GLY A 273 -10.72 -1.69 -3.09
N ASP A 274 -11.67 -2.57 -2.77
CA ASP A 274 -11.40 -3.61 -1.78
C ASP A 274 -10.71 -4.86 -2.35
N LEU A 275 -11.14 -5.38 -3.51
CA LEU A 275 -10.68 -6.66 -4.05
C LEU A 275 -9.74 -6.55 -5.24
N PHE A 276 -9.95 -5.59 -6.14
CA PHE A 276 -9.11 -5.44 -7.33
C PHE A 276 -7.62 -5.16 -7.05
N PRO A 277 -7.23 -4.41 -6.02
CA PRO A 277 -5.82 -4.19 -5.69
C PRO A 277 -5.04 -5.49 -5.48
N HIS A 278 -5.67 -6.53 -4.90
CA HIS A 278 -5.03 -7.84 -4.69
C HIS A 278 -4.64 -8.56 -5.98
N LYS A 279 -5.22 -8.16 -7.12
CA LYS A 279 -4.88 -8.69 -8.44
C LYS A 279 -4.09 -7.69 -9.27
N LEU A 280 -4.53 -6.44 -9.35
CA LEU A 280 -3.89 -5.42 -10.17
C LEU A 280 -2.43 -5.17 -9.79
N HIS A 281 -2.11 -5.02 -8.50
CA HIS A 281 -0.75 -4.78 -8.07
C HIS A 281 0.22 -5.92 -8.43
N PRO A 282 -0.07 -7.19 -8.08
CA PRO A 282 0.81 -8.30 -8.44
C PRO A 282 0.93 -8.52 -9.95
N TYR A 283 -0.17 -8.41 -10.71
CA TYR A 283 -0.09 -8.53 -12.17
C TYR A 283 0.75 -7.43 -12.79
N MET A 284 0.57 -6.19 -12.36
CA MET A 284 1.34 -5.07 -12.89
C MET A 284 2.82 -5.14 -12.47
N LEU A 285 3.12 -5.62 -11.26
CA LEU A 285 4.49 -5.93 -10.83
C LEU A 285 5.11 -7.01 -11.72
N ALA A 286 4.38 -8.07 -12.02
CA ALA A 286 4.87 -9.19 -12.83
C ALA A 286 5.20 -8.78 -14.28
N THR A 287 4.54 -7.78 -14.86
CA THR A 287 4.90 -7.27 -16.19
C THR A 287 6.32 -6.70 -16.24
N GLY A 288 6.91 -6.37 -15.09
CA GLY A 288 8.25 -5.79 -14.98
C GLY A 288 8.37 -4.34 -15.44
N ASN A 289 7.29 -3.77 -15.99
CA ASN A 289 7.20 -2.40 -16.44
C ASN A 289 5.80 -1.84 -16.12
N PRO A 290 5.56 -1.36 -14.90
CA PRO A 290 4.29 -0.75 -14.55
C PRO A 290 3.97 0.47 -15.40
N GLU A 291 2.79 0.49 -16.02
CA GLU A 291 2.34 1.55 -16.93
C GLU A 291 1.07 2.22 -16.41
N PHE A 292 0.87 3.50 -16.71
CA PHE A 292 -0.46 4.09 -16.61
C PHE A 292 -1.38 3.52 -17.68
N PRO A 293 -2.68 3.31 -17.38
CA PRO A 293 -3.61 2.82 -18.39
C PRO A 293 -3.82 3.87 -19.50
N LYS A 294 -3.96 3.42 -20.74
CA LYS A 294 -4.39 4.24 -21.87
C LYS A 294 -5.90 4.45 -21.86
N ARG A 295 -6.65 3.39 -21.59
CA ARG A 295 -8.11 3.42 -21.41
C ARG A 295 -8.61 2.30 -20.51
N VAL A 296 -9.73 2.56 -19.84
CA VAL A 296 -10.37 1.62 -18.93
C VAL A 296 -11.88 1.63 -19.14
N SER A 297 -12.49 0.44 -19.14
CA SER A 297 -13.94 0.24 -19.08
C SER A 297 -14.29 -0.73 -17.97
N ALA A 298 -15.41 -0.48 -17.28
CA ALA A 298 -15.94 -1.37 -16.27
C ALA A 298 -17.48 -1.42 -16.30
N VAL A 299 -18.01 -2.58 -15.93
CA VAL A 299 -19.45 -2.82 -15.77
C VAL A 299 -19.68 -3.56 -14.46
N GLY A 300 -20.59 -3.04 -13.64
CA GLY A 300 -20.98 -3.63 -12.36
C GLY A 300 -22.48 -3.86 -12.26
N SER A 301 -22.88 -4.76 -11.36
CA SER A 301 -24.30 -5.02 -11.06
C SER A 301 -24.52 -5.55 -9.64
N LYS A 302 -25.77 -5.51 -9.18
CA LYS A 302 -26.22 -6.00 -7.86
C LYS A 302 -27.28 -7.09 -8.05
N PRO A 303 -26.92 -8.33 -8.41
CA PRO A 303 -27.90 -9.34 -8.82
C PRO A 303 -28.62 -10.03 -7.65
N VAL A 304 -28.04 -10.08 -6.44
CA VAL A 304 -28.53 -10.92 -5.35
C VAL A 304 -28.94 -10.11 -4.12
N HIS A 305 -28.01 -9.38 -3.49
CA HIS A 305 -28.23 -8.70 -2.22
C HIS A 305 -28.37 -7.19 -2.43
N SER A 306 -29.58 -6.70 -2.58
CA SER A 306 -29.84 -5.25 -2.54
C SER A 306 -29.73 -4.67 -1.13
N ASP A 307 -29.81 -5.52 -0.11
CA ASP A 307 -29.88 -5.20 1.33
C ASP A 307 -31.18 -4.54 1.79
N LYS A 308 -32.12 -4.29 0.91
CA LYS A 308 -33.44 -3.66 1.26
C LYS A 308 -34.16 -4.33 2.41
N ASN A 309 -34.06 -5.66 2.52
CA ASN A 309 -34.77 -6.46 3.51
C ASN A 309 -33.84 -6.93 4.65
N THR A 310 -32.59 -6.45 4.70
CA THR A 310 -31.67 -6.81 5.78
C THR A 310 -31.89 -5.90 6.98
N PRO A 311 -32.33 -6.40 8.14
CA PRO A 311 -32.59 -5.57 9.32
C PRO A 311 -31.38 -4.74 9.73
N GLY A 312 -31.60 -3.46 10.07
CA GLY A 312 -30.56 -2.55 10.55
C GLY A 312 -29.53 -2.13 9.50
N THR A 313 -29.84 -2.29 8.22
CA THR A 313 -28.98 -1.80 7.12
C THR A 313 -29.83 -1.11 6.06
N ARG A 314 -29.21 -0.17 5.33
CA ARG A 314 -29.80 0.40 4.12
C ARG A 314 -29.33 -0.36 2.88
N GLU A 315 -29.98 -0.11 1.76
CA GLU A 315 -29.57 -0.68 0.47
C GLU A 315 -28.11 -0.29 0.14
N ARG A 316 -27.33 -1.26 -0.33
CA ARG A 316 -25.97 -1.00 -0.81
C ARG A 316 -26.00 -0.22 -2.11
N ASP A 317 -25.06 0.67 -2.30
CA ASP A 317 -24.91 1.44 -3.54
C ASP A 317 -23.69 0.98 -4.37
N VAL A 318 -22.92 0.00 -3.87
CA VAL A 318 -21.79 -0.61 -4.60
C VAL A 318 -22.19 -1.93 -5.26
N PRO A 319 -21.61 -2.28 -6.44
CA PRO A 319 -21.84 -3.55 -7.12
C PRO A 319 -21.41 -4.78 -6.31
N GLU A 320 -22.06 -5.92 -6.55
CA GLU A 320 -21.70 -7.25 -6.04
C GLU A 320 -20.85 -8.06 -7.02
N ILE A 321 -20.96 -7.72 -8.30
CA ILE A 321 -20.10 -8.24 -9.36
C ILE A 321 -19.64 -7.07 -10.23
N ILE A 322 -18.36 -7.12 -10.63
CA ILE A 322 -17.79 -6.10 -11.51
C ILE A 322 -16.73 -6.73 -12.40
N GLN A 323 -16.72 -6.31 -13.67
CA GLN A 323 -15.70 -6.65 -14.65
C GLN A 323 -15.02 -5.39 -15.16
N MET A 324 -13.70 -5.44 -15.29
CA MET A 324 -12.89 -4.32 -15.74
C MET A 324 -11.91 -4.78 -16.83
N ILE A 325 -11.80 -3.98 -17.88
CA ILE A 325 -10.80 -4.13 -18.95
C ILE A 325 -10.00 -2.84 -19.03
N ALA A 326 -8.67 -2.97 -18.99
CA ALA A 326 -7.72 -1.86 -19.16
C ALA A 326 -6.74 -2.16 -20.29
N GLU A 327 -6.52 -1.19 -21.20
CA GLU A 327 -5.46 -1.22 -22.21
C GLU A 327 -4.33 -0.29 -21.76
N PHE A 328 -3.10 -0.74 -21.99
CA PHE A 328 -1.86 -0.03 -21.66
C PHE A 328 -1.09 0.43 -22.91
N PRO A 329 -0.17 1.40 -22.77
CA PRO A 329 0.67 1.88 -23.90
C PRO A 329 1.44 0.78 -24.62
N SER A 330 1.88 -0.27 -23.91
CA SER A 330 2.51 -1.47 -24.50
C SER A 330 1.57 -2.32 -25.38
N SER A 331 0.30 -1.92 -25.50
CA SER A 331 -0.80 -2.68 -26.12
C SER A 331 -1.21 -3.95 -25.36
N MET A 332 -0.69 -4.15 -24.15
CA MET A 332 -1.19 -5.17 -23.27
C MET A 332 -2.61 -4.84 -22.81
N VAL A 333 -3.46 -5.86 -22.71
CA VAL A 333 -4.80 -5.75 -22.12
C VAL A 333 -4.85 -6.50 -20.79
N MET A 334 -5.38 -5.87 -19.75
CA MET A 334 -5.63 -6.52 -18.47
C MET A 334 -7.14 -6.66 -18.23
N HIS A 335 -7.58 -7.87 -17.92
CA HIS A 335 -8.96 -8.19 -17.59
C HIS A 335 -9.04 -8.75 -16.17
N ILE A 336 -9.68 -8.01 -15.28
CA ILE A 336 -9.92 -8.45 -13.89
C ILE A 336 -11.41 -8.45 -13.63
N THR A 337 -11.88 -9.51 -12.97
CA THR A 337 -13.27 -9.64 -12.53
C THR A 337 -13.33 -9.95 -11.04
N SER A 338 -14.38 -9.47 -10.38
CA SER A 338 -14.63 -9.77 -8.97
C SER A 338 -16.12 -9.99 -8.73
N SER A 339 -16.43 -10.90 -7.81
CA SER A 339 -17.78 -11.18 -7.35
C SER A 339 -17.79 -11.46 -5.85
N THR A 340 -18.89 -11.11 -5.20
CA THR A 340 -19.19 -11.49 -3.82
C THR A 340 -20.40 -12.42 -3.72
N VAL A 341 -20.93 -12.85 -4.87
CA VAL A 341 -22.14 -13.71 -4.98
C VAL A 341 -21.90 -14.99 -5.80
N ASN A 342 -20.67 -15.23 -6.19
CA ASN A 342 -20.23 -16.48 -6.82
C ASN A 342 -18.72 -16.62 -6.63
N GLU A 343 -18.24 -17.79 -6.18
CA GLU A 343 -16.82 -18.01 -5.85
C GLU A 343 -16.01 -18.66 -6.97
N LEU A 344 -16.66 -19.04 -8.10
CA LEU A 344 -15.94 -19.63 -9.22
C LEU A 344 -15.11 -18.58 -9.95
N GLY A 345 -13.79 -18.69 -9.84
CA GLY A 345 -12.83 -17.76 -10.44
C GLY A 345 -12.55 -18.05 -11.91
N THR A 346 -12.00 -17.05 -12.59
CA THR A 346 -11.39 -17.21 -13.91
C THR A 346 -9.97 -17.74 -13.74
N GLN A 347 -9.42 -18.32 -14.81
CA GLN A 347 -8.03 -18.74 -14.83
C GLN A 347 -7.08 -17.56 -14.60
N GLU A 348 -6.14 -17.70 -13.68
CA GLU A 348 -5.10 -16.70 -13.42
C GLU A 348 -3.93 -16.94 -14.37
N VAL A 349 -3.74 -16.05 -15.36
CA VAL A 349 -2.76 -16.24 -16.42
C VAL A 349 -2.24 -14.90 -16.96
N ILE A 350 -0.93 -14.86 -17.25
CA ILE A 350 -0.30 -13.82 -18.06
C ILE A 350 0.04 -14.44 -19.41
N ARG A 351 -0.57 -13.94 -20.48
CA ARG A 351 -0.38 -14.44 -21.83
C ARG A 351 0.68 -13.62 -22.55
N GLY A 352 1.67 -14.30 -23.05
CA GLY A 352 2.63 -13.76 -24.00
C GLY A 352 2.33 -14.24 -25.41
N HIS A 353 2.98 -13.64 -26.40
CA HIS A 353 2.86 -14.06 -27.79
C HIS A 353 3.41 -15.48 -28.03
N LYS A 354 4.44 -15.90 -27.28
CA LYS A 354 5.10 -17.18 -27.47
C LYS A 354 4.76 -18.23 -26.41
N ALA A 355 4.40 -17.84 -25.21
CA ALA A 355 4.06 -18.72 -24.09
C ALA A 355 3.17 -18.02 -23.06
N ASN A 356 2.57 -18.81 -22.17
CA ASN A 356 1.69 -18.37 -21.12
C ASN A 356 2.28 -18.69 -19.74
N LEU A 357 2.08 -17.79 -18.77
CA LEU A 357 2.41 -18.01 -17.37
C LEU A 357 1.12 -18.21 -16.59
N PHE A 358 0.92 -19.42 -16.10
CA PHE A 358 -0.19 -19.75 -15.19
C PHE A 358 0.25 -19.49 -13.75
N MET A 359 -0.58 -18.73 -13.02
CA MET A 359 -0.31 -18.26 -11.66
C MET A 359 -1.14 -19.01 -10.61
N ALA A 360 -1.57 -20.24 -10.93
CA ALA A 360 -2.45 -21.00 -10.07
C ALA A 360 -1.76 -21.52 -8.80
N GLY A 361 -2.43 -21.36 -7.65
CA GLY A 361 -1.93 -21.84 -6.37
C GLY A 361 -0.59 -21.18 -5.97
N THR A 362 0.38 -22.01 -5.59
CA THR A 362 1.71 -21.55 -5.11
C THR A 362 2.82 -21.70 -6.15
N LYS A 363 2.51 -22.09 -7.38
CA LYS A 363 3.49 -22.31 -8.45
C LYS A 363 3.33 -21.30 -9.58
N VAL A 364 4.39 -21.16 -10.36
CA VAL A 364 4.39 -20.49 -11.66
C VAL A 364 4.67 -21.58 -12.70
N GLU A 365 3.78 -21.70 -13.68
CA GLU A 365 3.91 -22.65 -14.76
C GLU A 365 3.97 -21.90 -16.10
N LEU A 366 5.03 -22.14 -16.87
CA LEU A 366 5.20 -21.62 -18.21
C LEU A 366 4.85 -22.71 -19.21
N GLN A 367 3.84 -22.44 -20.03
CA GLN A 367 3.43 -23.31 -21.12
C GLN A 367 3.60 -22.59 -22.45
N PRO A 368 4.42 -23.14 -23.39
CA PRO A 368 4.56 -22.54 -24.72
C PRO A 368 3.26 -22.66 -25.52
N GLU A 369 3.02 -21.66 -26.38
CA GLU A 369 2.03 -21.79 -27.44
C GLU A 369 2.46 -22.87 -28.43
N ALA A 370 1.52 -23.62 -28.97
CA ALA A 370 1.82 -24.81 -29.80
C ALA A 370 2.79 -24.52 -30.97
N LYS A 371 2.71 -23.31 -31.56
CA LYS A 371 3.59 -22.90 -32.67
C LYS A 371 5.02 -22.55 -32.23
N PHE A 372 5.27 -22.39 -30.95
CA PHE A 372 6.56 -22.04 -30.38
C PHE A 372 7.12 -23.12 -29.45
N ALA A 373 6.50 -24.31 -29.44
CA ALA A 373 6.90 -25.41 -28.55
C ALA A 373 8.33 -25.94 -28.81
N GLU A 374 8.86 -25.75 -30.04
CA GLU A 374 10.24 -26.08 -30.37
C GLU A 374 11.25 -24.99 -29.95
N GLU A 375 10.79 -23.73 -29.79
CA GLU A 375 11.64 -22.60 -29.39
C GLU A 375 11.63 -22.35 -27.88
N ILE A 376 10.53 -22.62 -27.22
CA ILE A 376 10.29 -22.29 -25.80
C ILE A 376 10.12 -23.56 -25.02
N GLU A 377 11.05 -23.83 -24.12
CA GLU A 377 10.93 -24.92 -23.15
C GLU A 377 9.93 -24.56 -22.05
N GLY A 378 9.02 -25.47 -21.74
CA GLY A 378 8.10 -25.36 -20.60
C GLY A 378 8.86 -25.29 -19.28
N TYR A 379 8.24 -24.71 -18.26
CA TYR A 379 8.84 -24.58 -16.94
C TYR A 379 7.76 -24.65 -15.86
N THR A 380 8.06 -25.34 -14.77
CA THR A 380 7.23 -25.35 -13.56
C THR A 380 8.14 -25.05 -12.37
N SER A 381 7.80 -24.05 -11.57
CA SER A 381 8.56 -23.72 -10.37
C SER A 381 8.31 -24.73 -9.25
N GLU A 382 9.24 -24.79 -8.29
CA GLU A 382 8.90 -25.30 -6.96
C GLU A 382 7.80 -24.46 -6.33
N PRO A 383 7.04 -25.00 -5.37
CA PRO A 383 6.01 -24.26 -4.66
C PRO A 383 6.61 -23.09 -3.87
N PHE A 384 6.07 -21.91 -4.02
CA PHE A 384 6.37 -20.74 -3.19
C PHE A 384 5.56 -20.79 -1.88
N PRO A 385 6.01 -20.11 -0.81
CA PRO A 385 5.17 -19.87 0.37
C PRO A 385 3.86 -19.19 -0.03
N LYS A 386 2.81 -19.44 0.72
CA LYS A 386 1.54 -18.70 0.54
C LYS A 386 1.74 -17.23 0.85
N GLU A 387 1.02 -16.39 0.12
CA GLU A 387 0.92 -14.96 0.39
C GLU A 387 0.57 -14.70 1.86
N ASP A 388 1.35 -13.79 2.51
CA ASP A 388 1.10 -13.37 3.90
C ASP A 388 1.53 -11.92 4.12
N VAL A 389 1.00 -11.29 5.17
CA VAL A 389 1.27 -9.89 5.54
C VAL A 389 2.68 -9.68 6.13
N PRO A 390 3.20 -10.51 7.04
CA PRO A 390 4.51 -10.27 7.66
C PRO A 390 5.69 -10.13 6.67
N PRO A 391 5.82 -10.91 5.59
CA PRO A 391 6.85 -10.68 4.57
C PRO A 391 6.75 -9.31 3.90
N HIS A 392 5.54 -8.79 3.72
CA HIS A 392 5.30 -7.47 3.14
C HIS A 392 5.71 -6.34 4.09
N HIS A 393 5.42 -6.46 5.40
CA HIS A 393 5.95 -5.55 6.40
C HIS A 393 7.49 -5.57 6.45
N LYS A 394 8.08 -6.76 6.46
CA LYS A 394 9.54 -6.93 6.45
C LYS A 394 10.18 -6.23 5.25
N ASN A 395 9.64 -6.42 4.05
CA ASN A 395 10.09 -5.72 2.85
C ASN A 395 10.05 -4.19 3.02
N PHE A 396 8.99 -3.66 3.62
CA PHE A 396 8.87 -2.23 3.86
C PHE A 396 9.96 -1.70 4.80
N PHE A 397 10.19 -2.35 5.93
CA PHE A 397 11.23 -1.96 6.88
C PHE A 397 12.64 -2.06 6.29
N GLU A 398 12.91 -3.12 5.53
CA GLU A 398 14.18 -3.29 4.82
C GLU A 398 14.38 -2.23 3.75
N SER A 399 13.32 -1.87 3.02
CA SER A 399 13.35 -0.82 1.99
C SER A 399 13.64 0.56 2.59
N ILE A 400 13.07 0.87 3.76
CA ILE A 400 13.37 2.11 4.50
C ILE A 400 14.86 2.16 4.85
N ARG A 401 15.41 1.11 5.47
CA ARG A 401 16.81 1.03 5.90
C ARG A 401 17.78 1.10 4.74
N ALA A 402 17.44 0.43 3.64
CA ALA A 402 18.28 0.41 2.43
C ALA A 402 18.05 1.64 1.53
N ASN A 403 17.13 2.52 1.87
CA ASN A 403 16.66 3.62 1.02
C ASN A 403 16.24 3.17 -0.39
N LYS A 404 15.65 1.98 -0.51
CA LYS A 404 15.15 1.42 -1.77
C LYS A 404 13.64 1.57 -1.89
N GLU A 405 13.12 1.39 -3.10
CA GLU A 405 11.68 1.34 -3.33
C GLU A 405 11.12 0.02 -2.79
N PRO A 406 10.03 0.05 -2.02
CA PRO A 406 9.38 -1.17 -1.56
C PRO A 406 8.62 -1.89 -2.68
N ASN A 407 8.27 -3.15 -2.47
CA ASN A 407 7.63 -4.00 -3.48
C ASN A 407 6.30 -3.44 -4.01
N CYS A 408 5.52 -2.77 -3.17
CA CYS A 408 4.31 -2.06 -3.56
C CYS A 408 4.46 -0.55 -3.28
N GLY A 409 5.53 0.03 -3.84
CA GLY A 409 5.87 1.43 -3.68
C GLY A 409 5.03 2.36 -4.55
N ILE A 410 5.30 3.65 -4.42
CA ILE A 410 4.46 4.71 -5.00
C ILE A 410 4.36 4.63 -6.53
N GLU A 411 5.41 4.17 -7.24
CA GLU A 411 5.39 4.08 -8.71
C GLU A 411 4.41 3.02 -9.20
N LEU A 412 4.37 1.87 -8.55
CA LEU A 412 3.41 0.82 -8.85
C LEU A 412 2.01 1.25 -8.39
N ALA A 413 1.91 1.79 -7.18
CA ALA A 413 0.65 2.11 -6.54
C ALA A 413 -0.16 3.17 -7.28
N ILE A 414 0.50 4.25 -7.78
CA ILE A 414 -0.20 5.32 -8.51
C ILE A 414 -0.82 4.80 -9.82
N ARG A 415 -0.15 3.89 -10.51
CA ARG A 415 -0.64 3.30 -11.76
C ARG A 415 -1.84 2.41 -11.53
N VAL A 416 -1.77 1.57 -10.52
CA VAL A 416 -2.91 0.71 -10.11
C VAL A 416 -4.08 1.54 -9.61
N GLN A 417 -3.83 2.56 -8.76
CA GLN A 417 -4.89 3.43 -8.28
C GLN A 417 -5.55 4.21 -9.43
N THR A 418 -4.79 4.57 -10.47
CA THR A 418 -5.36 5.20 -11.68
C THR A 418 -6.31 4.24 -12.38
N VAL A 419 -5.95 2.96 -12.57
CA VAL A 419 -6.85 1.94 -13.15
C VAL A 419 -8.13 1.82 -12.32
N ILE A 420 -8.02 1.70 -11.00
CA ILE A 420 -9.17 1.57 -10.08
C ILE A 420 -10.10 2.77 -10.20
N SER A 421 -9.56 3.98 -10.16
CA SER A 421 -10.36 5.21 -10.19
C SER A 421 -11.05 5.43 -11.54
N LEU A 422 -10.37 5.09 -12.65
CA LEU A 422 -10.97 5.14 -13.98
C LEU A 422 -12.05 4.06 -14.17
N ALA A 423 -11.84 2.88 -13.59
CA ALA A 423 -12.84 1.81 -13.62
C ALA A 423 -14.11 2.20 -12.86
N GLU A 424 -13.96 2.82 -11.67
CA GLU A 424 -15.12 3.34 -10.92
C GLU A 424 -15.84 4.44 -11.72
N GLN A 425 -15.10 5.37 -12.31
CA GLN A 425 -15.69 6.44 -13.10
C GLN A 425 -16.38 5.90 -14.35
N SER A 426 -15.79 4.89 -15.01
CA SER A 426 -16.38 4.20 -16.17
C SER A 426 -17.68 3.50 -15.79
N GLU A 427 -17.71 2.74 -14.72
CA GLU A 427 -18.88 2.01 -14.25
C GLU A 427 -20.02 2.96 -13.92
N ARG A 428 -19.76 4.00 -13.13
CA ARG A 428 -20.80 4.95 -12.67
C ARG A 428 -21.35 5.85 -13.76
N MET A 429 -20.52 6.25 -14.73
CA MET A 429 -20.93 7.14 -15.81
C MET A 429 -21.34 6.40 -17.08
N SER A 430 -21.21 5.06 -17.11
CA SER A 430 -21.45 4.22 -18.30
C SER A 430 -20.65 4.68 -19.52
N ILE A 431 -19.38 5.01 -19.32
CA ILE A 431 -18.46 5.49 -20.36
C ILE A 431 -17.15 4.71 -20.39
N MET A 432 -16.41 4.75 -21.50
CA MET A 432 -15.01 4.40 -21.52
C MET A 432 -14.17 5.62 -21.08
N CYS A 433 -13.26 5.44 -20.12
CA CYS A 433 -12.35 6.48 -19.68
C CYS A 433 -10.99 6.30 -20.35
N LEU A 434 -10.52 7.34 -21.05
CA LEU A 434 -9.17 7.44 -21.58
C LEU A 434 -8.34 8.34 -20.65
N PHE A 435 -7.08 8.01 -20.47
CA PHE A 435 -6.19 8.74 -19.57
C PHE A 435 -4.93 9.23 -20.28
N ASN A 436 -4.58 10.49 -20.03
CA ASN A 436 -3.33 11.06 -20.49
C ASN A 436 -2.38 11.26 -19.28
N GLU A 437 -1.34 10.45 -19.21
CA GLU A 437 -0.36 10.46 -18.12
C GLU A 437 0.31 11.83 -17.94
N LYS A 438 0.68 12.51 -19.05
CA LYS A 438 1.42 13.78 -19.00
C LYS A 438 0.59 14.93 -18.45
N THR A 439 -0.70 14.98 -18.81
CA THR A 439 -1.62 16.04 -18.40
C THR A 439 -2.47 15.65 -17.19
N ARG A 440 -2.46 14.36 -16.81
CA ARG A 440 -3.34 13.76 -15.78
C ARG A 440 -4.83 13.97 -16.06
N LYS A 441 -5.21 14.16 -17.33
CA LYS A 441 -6.59 14.40 -17.75
C LYS A 441 -7.28 13.12 -18.18
N ILE A 442 -8.58 13.08 -17.93
CA ILE A 442 -9.48 12.00 -18.37
C ILE A 442 -10.32 12.54 -19.53
N THR A 443 -10.50 11.71 -20.58
CA THR A 443 -11.48 11.97 -21.63
C THR A 443 -12.37 10.76 -21.83
N ASP A 444 -13.56 10.94 -22.40
CA ASP A 444 -14.38 9.84 -22.88
C ASP A 444 -13.95 9.37 -24.28
N GLY A 445 -14.62 8.33 -24.80
CA GLY A 445 -14.35 7.79 -26.14
C GLY A 445 -14.59 8.76 -27.30
N THR A 446 -15.25 9.91 -27.07
CA THR A 446 -15.47 10.97 -28.07
C THR A 446 -14.40 12.07 -28.00
N GLY A 447 -13.50 12.01 -27.01
CA GLY A 447 -12.45 13.02 -26.77
C GLY A 447 -12.90 14.16 -25.85
N ARG A 448 -14.10 14.12 -25.30
CA ARG A 448 -14.58 15.13 -24.34
C ARG A 448 -13.88 14.96 -23.00
N GLU A 449 -13.36 16.05 -22.44
CA GLU A 449 -12.73 16.04 -21.11
C GLU A 449 -13.78 15.74 -20.02
N ILE A 450 -13.43 14.79 -19.16
CA ILE A 450 -14.24 14.36 -18.02
C ILE A 450 -13.52 14.76 -16.72
N LYS A 451 -14.23 15.42 -15.82
CA LYS A 451 -13.66 15.76 -14.52
C LYS A 451 -13.47 14.48 -13.68
N PRO A 452 -12.34 14.30 -13.00
CA PRO A 452 -12.17 13.23 -12.04
C PRO A 452 -13.25 13.29 -10.96
N MET A 453 -13.69 12.13 -10.50
CA MET A 453 -14.62 12.04 -9.36
C MET A 453 -13.97 12.59 -8.09
N THR A 454 -14.78 13.25 -7.27
CA THR A 454 -14.42 13.77 -5.95
C THR A 454 -15.58 13.56 -4.99
N TYR A 455 -15.39 13.90 -3.70
CA TYR A 455 -16.46 13.82 -2.71
C TYR A 455 -17.67 14.69 -3.16
N GLY A 456 -18.83 14.06 -3.26
CA GLY A 456 -20.08 14.69 -3.69
C GLY A 456 -20.22 14.96 -5.19
N SER A 457 -19.30 14.48 -6.04
CA SER A 457 -19.40 14.66 -7.51
C SER A 457 -20.42 13.73 -8.19
N ILE A 458 -20.76 12.62 -7.57
CA ILE A 458 -21.82 11.72 -8.01
C ILE A 458 -22.70 11.45 -6.79
N ASN A 459 -23.96 11.90 -6.83
CA ASN A 459 -24.92 11.50 -5.82
C ASN A 459 -25.32 10.05 -6.10
N PRO A 460 -25.39 9.19 -5.08
CA PRO A 460 -26.06 7.93 -5.25
C PRO A 460 -27.50 8.21 -5.67
N SER A 461 -27.94 7.58 -6.76
CA SER A 461 -29.30 7.65 -7.26
C SER A 461 -30.30 7.04 -6.28
#